data_67454645e1a3cc850322b9c7a5c8b5d9
#
_entry.id   67454645e1a3cc850322b9c7a5c8b5d9
#
_cell.length_a   1.000
_cell.length_b   1.000
_cell.length_c   1.000
_cell.angle_alpha   90.00
_cell.angle_beta   90.00
_cell.angle_gamma   90.00
#
_symmetry.space_group_name_H-M   'P 1'
#
loop_
_entity.id
_entity.type
_entity.pdbx_description
1 polymer ?
#
loop_
_entity_poly.entity_id
_entity_poly.type
_entity_poly.pdbx_seq_one_letter_code
_entity_poly.pdbx_strand_id
1 'polypeptide(L)'
;PMINFLRRTPLYPVLAGIYPRLHNFYIWLVWQICYLLPVDQHKIVFSNFNGGGFGDNARYIAEECIRRKIPYKLYWVCSNPALPFPKELNLVPPNTAAFVYHMATAGCWVDTTRKLYYFKKKKNQTYIHTWHAGPGLKKIERDAGSGLTDKYVRYAQRDSKAIDLL
;
A
#
# COMPACT_ATOMS: atom_id res chain seq x y z
N PRO A 1 -17.81 13.87 19.11
CA PRO A 1 -18.61 15.11 19.28
C PRO A 1 -18.05 16.25 18.43
N MET A 2 -16.74 16.57 18.49
CA MET A 2 -16.12 17.72 17.83
C MET A 2 -16.20 17.66 16.29
N ILE A 3 -16.01 16.51 15.66
CA ILE A 3 -16.11 16.34 14.19
C ILE A 3 -17.54 16.63 13.69
N ASN A 4 -18.56 16.24 14.44
CA ASN A 4 -19.97 16.51 14.07
C ASN A 4 -20.32 17.99 14.19
N PHE A 5 -19.70 18.72 15.12
CA PHE A 5 -19.85 20.17 15.22
C PHE A 5 -19.17 20.86 14.03
N LEU A 6 -17.94 20.50 13.69
CA LEU A 6 -17.22 21.06 12.55
C LEU A 6 -17.94 20.86 11.23
N ARG A 7 -18.58 19.70 11.02
CA ARG A 7 -19.36 19.40 9.81
C ARG A 7 -20.51 20.38 9.55
N ARG A 8 -20.99 21.09 10.58
CA ARG A 8 -22.08 22.07 10.49
C ARG A 8 -21.59 23.49 10.21
N THR A 9 -20.27 23.71 10.19
CA THR A 9 -19.70 25.03 9.91
C THR A 9 -19.47 25.24 8.42
N PRO A 10 -19.60 26.48 7.89
CA PRO A 10 -19.30 26.79 6.48
C PRO A 10 -17.82 26.56 6.11
N LEU A 11 -16.95 26.46 7.10
CA LEU A 11 -15.51 26.17 6.92
C LEU A 11 -15.24 24.68 6.63
N TYR A 12 -16.17 23.78 6.96
CA TYR A 12 -15.96 22.33 6.80
C TYR A 12 -15.64 21.91 5.35
N PRO A 13 -16.38 22.36 4.31
CA PRO A 13 -16.06 21.99 2.92
C PRO A 13 -14.65 22.43 2.50
N VAL A 14 -14.23 23.63 2.96
CA VAL A 14 -12.88 24.18 2.66
C VAL A 14 -11.81 23.31 3.34
N LEU A 15 -11.97 23.04 4.62
CA LEU A 15 -11.03 22.20 5.39
C LEU A 15 -10.99 20.76 4.86
N ALA A 16 -12.14 20.20 4.50
CA ALA A 16 -12.24 18.86 3.91
C ALA A 16 -11.57 18.78 2.53
N GLY A 17 -11.54 19.88 1.77
CA GLY A 17 -10.81 19.95 0.51
C GLY A 17 -9.30 20.18 0.65
N ILE A 18 -8.87 20.92 1.67
CA ILE A 18 -7.46 21.26 1.90
C ILE A 18 -6.73 20.11 2.62
N TYR A 19 -7.35 19.50 3.62
CA TYR A 19 -6.71 18.46 4.44
C TYR A 19 -6.11 17.30 3.62
N PRO A 20 -6.83 16.68 2.66
CA PRO A 20 -6.25 15.60 1.86
C PRO A 20 -5.03 16.04 1.03
N ARG A 21 -5.03 17.29 0.55
CA ARG A 21 -3.91 17.83 -0.23
C ARG A 21 -2.67 18.03 0.64
N LEU A 22 -2.84 18.62 1.82
CA LEU A 22 -1.76 18.80 2.79
C LEU A 22 -1.24 17.45 3.29
N HIS A 23 -2.13 16.51 3.58
CA HIS A 23 -1.74 15.17 4.01
C HIS A 23 -0.97 14.43 2.91
N ASN A 24 -1.44 14.47 1.65
CA ASN A 24 -0.74 13.86 0.54
C ASN A 24 0.64 14.50 0.29
N PHE A 25 0.75 15.83 0.46
CA PHE A 25 2.03 16.52 0.38
C PHE A 25 2.98 16.09 1.52
N TYR A 26 2.47 16.01 2.75
CA TYR A 26 3.21 15.48 3.90
C TYR A 26 3.73 14.06 3.64
N ILE A 27 2.87 13.15 3.22
CA ILE A 27 3.25 11.76 2.91
C ILE A 27 4.28 11.70 1.78
N TRP A 28 4.14 12.53 0.75
CA TRP A 28 5.12 12.65 -0.32
C TRP A 28 6.47 13.14 0.20
N LEU A 29 6.49 14.17 1.07
CA LEU A 29 7.73 14.69 1.67
C LEU A 29 8.42 13.63 2.54
N VAL A 30 7.65 12.95 3.38
CA VAL A 30 8.16 11.83 4.20
C VAL A 30 8.74 10.73 3.30
N TRP A 31 8.11 10.44 2.17
CA TRP A 31 8.64 9.48 1.19
C TRP A 31 10.01 9.92 0.67
N GLN A 32 10.18 11.19 0.28
CA GLN A 32 11.47 11.68 -0.24
C GLN A 32 12.60 11.48 0.80
N ILE A 33 12.32 11.77 2.06
CA ILE A 33 13.28 11.59 3.16
C ILE A 33 13.57 10.08 3.36
N CYS A 34 12.54 9.27 3.53
CA CYS A 34 12.68 7.84 3.77
C CYS A 34 13.31 7.08 2.57
N TYR A 35 13.17 7.62 1.36
CA TYR A 35 13.78 7.04 0.16
C TYR A 35 15.31 7.06 0.21
N LEU A 36 15.92 7.96 0.98
CA LEU A 36 17.38 8.03 1.17
C LEU A 36 17.91 6.97 2.14
N LEU A 37 17.03 6.37 2.96
CA LEU A 37 17.42 5.38 3.96
C LEU A 37 17.80 4.04 3.30
N PRO A 38 18.71 3.25 3.90
CA PRO A 38 19.08 1.94 3.38
C PRO A 38 17.90 0.96 3.40
N VAL A 39 17.94 -0.02 2.51
CA VAL A 39 16.97 -1.12 2.44
C VAL A 39 17.43 -2.24 3.38
N ASP A 40 16.52 -2.66 4.26
CA ASP A 40 16.67 -3.86 5.09
C ASP A 40 16.15 -5.07 4.28
N GLN A 41 17.08 -5.90 3.80
CA GLN A 41 16.76 -7.08 2.99
C GLN A 41 15.98 -8.15 3.75
N HIS A 42 15.98 -8.09 5.09
CA HIS A 42 15.25 -9.00 5.96
C HIS A 42 13.91 -8.42 6.44
N LYS A 43 13.33 -7.52 5.66
CA LYS A 43 12.04 -6.90 5.92
C LYS A 43 11.09 -7.09 4.75
N ILE A 44 9.90 -7.60 5.05
CA ILE A 44 8.80 -7.75 4.08
C ILE A 44 7.61 -6.92 4.55
N VAL A 45 7.02 -6.15 3.64
CA VAL A 45 5.76 -5.42 3.88
C VAL A 45 4.67 -6.05 3.02
N PHE A 46 3.64 -6.55 3.68
CA PHE A 46 2.43 -7.10 3.07
C PHE A 46 1.32 -6.05 3.08
N SER A 47 0.51 -6.07 2.03
CA SER A 47 -0.69 -5.23 1.96
C SER A 47 -1.79 -5.98 1.21
N ASN A 48 -3.01 -5.86 1.73
CA ASN A 48 -4.22 -6.31 1.08
C ASN A 48 -5.19 -5.14 0.98
N PHE A 49 -5.61 -4.78 -0.24
CA PHE A 49 -6.51 -3.65 -0.51
C PHE A 49 -6.19 -2.38 0.30
N ASN A 50 -4.89 -1.99 0.34
CA ASN A 50 -4.41 -0.81 1.08
C ASN A 50 -4.79 -0.81 2.59
N GLY A 51 -4.76 -1.96 3.22
CA GLY A 51 -5.06 -2.12 4.64
C GLY A 51 -6.43 -2.74 4.93
N GLY A 52 -7.02 -3.45 3.97
CA GLY A 52 -8.35 -4.06 4.05
C GLY A 52 -8.49 -5.29 4.95
N GLY A 53 -7.47 -5.66 5.73
CA GLY A 53 -7.51 -6.80 6.63
C GLY A 53 -6.59 -7.94 6.20
N PHE A 54 -6.62 -9.06 6.94
CA PHE A 54 -5.78 -10.24 6.71
C PHE A 54 -6.47 -11.21 5.75
N GLY A 55 -6.18 -11.08 4.47
CA GLY A 55 -6.87 -11.86 3.43
C GLY A 55 -6.14 -11.88 2.09
N ASP A 56 -6.82 -12.46 1.11
CA ASP A 56 -6.38 -12.59 -0.27
C ASP A 56 -5.03 -13.34 -0.41
N ASN A 57 -4.41 -13.29 -1.57
CA ASN A 57 -3.17 -14.00 -1.89
C ASN A 57 -2.00 -13.61 -0.98
N ALA A 58 -1.90 -12.34 -0.59
CA ALA A 58 -0.85 -11.85 0.30
C ALA A 58 -0.87 -12.55 1.67
N ARG A 59 -2.06 -12.95 2.16
CA ARG A 59 -2.23 -13.73 3.40
C ARG A 59 -1.49 -15.05 3.33
N TYR A 60 -1.71 -15.83 2.29
CA TYR A 60 -1.12 -17.17 2.16
C TYR A 60 0.40 -17.12 2.09
N ILE A 61 0.96 -16.07 1.45
CA ILE A 61 2.42 -15.86 1.44
C ILE A 61 2.90 -15.53 2.86
N ALA A 62 2.20 -14.66 3.59
CA ALA A 62 2.58 -14.33 4.96
C ALA A 62 2.48 -15.54 5.90
N GLU A 63 1.41 -16.33 5.80
CA GLU A 63 1.24 -17.58 6.58
C GLU A 63 2.38 -18.56 6.28
N GLU A 64 2.79 -18.71 5.04
CA GLU A 64 3.90 -19.59 4.66
C GLU A 64 5.25 -19.07 5.20
N CYS A 65 5.48 -17.76 5.18
CA CYS A 65 6.65 -17.15 5.83
C CYS A 65 6.70 -17.46 7.33
N ILE A 66 5.56 -17.34 8.01
CA ILE A 66 5.42 -17.66 9.44
C ILE A 66 5.66 -19.16 9.67
N ARG A 67 5.01 -20.03 8.91
CA ARG A 67 5.14 -21.49 9.01
C ARG A 67 6.59 -21.96 8.84
N ARG A 68 7.32 -21.38 7.90
CA ARG A 68 8.74 -21.66 7.67
C ARG A 68 9.68 -20.99 8.67
N LYS A 69 9.17 -20.14 9.56
CA LYS A 69 9.96 -19.37 10.53
C LYS A 69 11.13 -18.63 9.86
N ILE A 70 10.86 -18.02 8.71
CA ILE A 70 11.92 -17.28 8.01
C ILE A 70 12.45 -16.15 8.90
N PRO A 71 13.78 -15.85 8.88
CA PRO A 71 14.39 -14.84 9.74
C PRO A 71 14.15 -13.42 9.21
N TYR A 72 12.88 -13.09 8.96
CA TYR A 72 12.48 -11.79 8.39
C TYR A 72 11.51 -11.06 9.33
N LYS A 73 11.60 -9.75 9.32
CA LYS A 73 10.64 -8.86 9.97
C LYS A 73 9.42 -8.72 9.05
N LEU A 74 8.29 -9.24 9.49
CA LEU A 74 7.04 -9.23 8.71
C LEU A 74 6.16 -8.07 9.18
N TYR A 75 5.79 -7.19 8.25
CA TYR A 75 4.90 -6.06 8.47
C TYR A 75 3.64 -6.23 7.64
N TRP A 76 2.49 -5.92 8.23
CA TRP A 76 1.22 -5.96 7.53
C TRP A 76 0.52 -4.59 7.60
N VAL A 77 0.16 -4.06 6.44
CA VAL A 77 -0.58 -2.80 6.35
C VAL A 77 -2.03 -3.05 6.75
N CYS A 78 -2.50 -2.37 7.80
CA CYS A 78 -3.80 -2.60 8.41
C CYS A 78 -4.47 -1.30 8.84
N SER A 79 -5.72 -1.08 8.40
CA SER A 79 -6.54 0.07 8.81
C SER A 79 -7.29 -0.18 10.13
N ASN A 80 -7.56 -1.45 10.46
CA ASN A 80 -8.30 -1.83 11.66
C ASN A 80 -7.54 -2.94 12.43
N PRO A 81 -6.71 -2.59 13.42
CA PRO A 81 -5.93 -3.55 14.19
C PRO A 81 -6.77 -4.44 15.13
N ALA A 82 -8.08 -4.18 15.28
CA ALA A 82 -8.98 -5.05 16.04
C ALA A 82 -9.37 -6.33 15.29
N LEU A 83 -9.06 -6.41 13.98
CA LEU A 83 -9.26 -7.64 13.21
C LEU A 83 -8.22 -8.71 13.62
N PRO A 84 -8.54 -9.99 13.45
CA PRO A 84 -7.62 -11.08 13.83
C PRO A 84 -6.42 -11.12 12.87
N PHE A 85 -5.23 -10.93 13.42
CA PHE A 85 -3.95 -11.08 12.73
C PHE A 85 -3.05 -12.08 13.46
N PRO A 86 -2.18 -12.82 12.77
CA PRO A 86 -1.09 -13.57 13.41
C PRO A 86 -0.21 -12.62 14.25
N LYS A 87 0.20 -13.10 15.42
CA LYS A 87 1.05 -12.33 16.37
C LYS A 87 2.46 -12.04 15.85
N GLU A 88 2.90 -12.79 14.87
CA GLU A 88 4.18 -12.65 14.19
C GLU A 88 4.24 -11.42 13.26
N LEU A 89 3.07 -10.84 12.93
CA LEU A 89 2.97 -9.67 12.06
C LEU A 89 3.01 -8.37 12.86
N ASN A 90 3.87 -7.46 12.45
CA ASN A 90 3.88 -6.09 12.94
C ASN A 90 2.87 -5.26 12.13
N LEU A 91 1.81 -4.77 12.78
CA LEU A 91 0.76 -4.01 12.10
C LEU A 91 1.18 -2.55 11.88
N VAL A 92 0.93 -2.05 10.68
CA VAL A 92 1.27 -0.69 10.27
C VAL A 92 0.05 0.00 9.68
N PRO A 93 -0.41 1.13 10.25
CA PRO A 93 -1.56 1.84 9.69
C PRO A 93 -1.20 2.49 8.35
N PRO A 94 -2.07 2.37 7.33
CA PRO A 94 -1.82 2.95 6.01
C PRO A 94 -1.80 4.49 6.07
N ASN A 95 -1.18 5.11 5.09
CA ASN A 95 -1.10 6.57 4.93
C ASN A 95 -0.50 7.32 6.14
N THR A 96 0.46 6.69 6.84
CA THR A 96 1.22 7.29 7.94
C THR A 96 2.70 7.36 7.61
N ALA A 97 3.46 8.15 8.38
CA ALA A 97 4.92 8.19 8.26
C ALA A 97 5.56 6.81 8.52
N ALA A 98 5.02 6.03 9.46
CA ALA A 98 5.46 4.66 9.72
C ALA A 98 5.28 3.76 8.50
N PHE A 99 4.11 3.82 7.85
CA PHE A 99 3.86 3.10 6.60
C PHE A 99 4.88 3.47 5.51
N VAL A 100 5.10 4.75 5.31
CA VAL A 100 6.08 5.26 4.34
C VAL A 100 7.49 4.77 4.65
N TYR A 101 7.92 4.85 5.92
CA TYR A 101 9.21 4.36 6.37
C TYR A 101 9.37 2.86 6.07
N HIS A 102 8.39 2.04 6.43
CA HIS A 102 8.49 0.59 6.20
C HIS A 102 8.50 0.26 4.72
N MET A 103 7.68 0.92 3.90
CA MET A 103 7.71 0.74 2.44
C MET A 103 9.04 1.15 1.82
N ALA A 104 9.61 2.29 2.23
CA ALA A 104 10.86 2.80 1.67
C ALA A 104 12.09 1.96 2.05
N THR A 105 12.03 1.24 3.17
CA THR A 105 13.15 0.48 3.74
C THR A 105 12.96 -1.04 3.72
N ALA A 106 11.84 -1.57 3.22
CA ALA A 106 11.65 -3.02 3.08
C ALA A 106 12.39 -3.57 1.87
N GLY A 107 12.98 -4.75 2.00
CA GLY A 107 13.57 -5.51 0.90
C GLY A 107 12.52 -6.09 -0.05
N CYS A 108 11.33 -6.39 0.47
CA CYS A 108 10.25 -6.94 -0.35
C CYS A 108 8.90 -6.29 -0.03
N TRP A 109 8.13 -6.02 -1.07
CA TRP A 109 6.72 -5.65 -1.01
C TRP A 109 5.87 -6.77 -1.58
N VAL A 110 4.81 -7.16 -0.87
CA VAL A 110 3.80 -8.11 -1.34
C VAL A 110 2.44 -7.42 -1.28
N ASP A 111 1.80 -7.19 -2.41
CA ASP A 111 0.55 -6.43 -2.45
C ASP A 111 -0.44 -7.00 -3.45
N THR A 112 -1.72 -6.85 -3.14
CA THR A 112 -2.83 -7.22 -4.02
C THR A 112 -3.29 -6.08 -4.93
N THR A 113 -2.87 -4.85 -4.63
CA THR A 113 -3.27 -3.64 -5.34
C THR A 113 -2.07 -2.80 -5.77
N ARG A 114 -2.28 -1.95 -6.79
CA ARG A 114 -1.24 -1.05 -7.28
C ARG A 114 -0.79 -0.05 -6.23
N LYS A 115 0.49 0.29 -6.28
CA LYS A 115 1.08 1.31 -5.40
C LYS A 115 0.69 2.72 -5.80
N LEU A 116 0.64 3.62 -4.84
CA LEU A 116 0.41 5.04 -5.08
C LEU A 116 1.50 5.64 -5.96
N TYR A 117 1.14 6.63 -6.76
CA TYR A 117 1.96 7.20 -7.83
C TYR A 117 3.32 7.74 -7.39
N TYR A 118 3.50 8.10 -6.14
CA TYR A 118 4.76 8.61 -5.59
C TYR A 118 5.68 7.53 -5.03
N PHE A 119 5.21 6.31 -4.81
CA PHE A 119 6.08 5.21 -4.41
C PHE A 119 6.96 4.77 -5.57
N LYS A 120 8.27 4.92 -5.39
CA LYS A 120 9.28 4.45 -6.34
C LYS A 120 10.06 3.29 -5.70
N LYS A 121 10.00 2.13 -6.31
CA LYS A 121 10.81 0.98 -5.90
C LYS A 121 12.29 1.28 -6.13
N LYS A 122 13.13 1.00 -5.15
CA LYS A 122 14.59 1.02 -5.30
C LYS A 122 15.06 -0.21 -6.07
N LYS A 123 16.26 -0.14 -6.68
CA LYS A 123 16.81 -1.25 -7.46
C LYS A 123 17.01 -2.55 -6.65
N ASN A 124 17.28 -2.41 -5.35
CA ASN A 124 17.48 -3.50 -4.42
C ASN A 124 16.25 -3.87 -3.59
N GLN A 125 15.06 -3.50 -4.04
CA GLN A 125 13.79 -3.93 -3.50
C GLN A 125 13.09 -4.87 -4.48
N THR A 126 12.41 -5.88 -3.98
CA THR A 126 11.54 -6.77 -4.77
C THR A 126 10.08 -6.38 -4.58
N TYR A 127 9.32 -6.31 -5.68
CA TYR A 127 7.88 -6.06 -5.64
C TYR A 127 7.12 -7.25 -6.23
N ILE A 128 6.42 -7.97 -5.37
CA ILE A 128 5.52 -9.08 -5.71
C ILE A 128 4.10 -8.52 -5.73
N HIS A 129 3.48 -8.54 -6.88
CA HIS A 129 2.09 -8.11 -7.05
C HIS A 129 1.21 -9.34 -7.28
N THR A 130 0.46 -9.74 -6.26
CA THR A 130 -0.32 -10.99 -6.31
C THR A 130 -1.65 -10.86 -7.03
N TRP A 131 -2.01 -9.60 -7.42
CA TRP A 131 -3.32 -9.28 -7.97
C TRP A 131 -4.48 -9.68 -7.04
N HIS A 132 -5.71 -9.45 -7.46
CA HIS A 132 -6.92 -9.74 -6.67
C HIS A 132 -8.09 -10.20 -7.53
N ALA A 133 -7.87 -10.44 -8.83
CA ALA A 133 -8.87 -10.99 -9.72
C ALA A 133 -8.61 -12.49 -9.87
N GLY A 134 -9.60 -13.29 -9.54
CA GLY A 134 -9.71 -14.69 -9.95
C GLY A 134 -9.93 -14.79 -11.46
N PRO A 135 -10.60 -15.83 -11.98
CA PRO A 135 -10.92 -15.95 -13.40
C PRO A 135 -11.64 -14.68 -13.86
N GLY A 136 -11.05 -13.98 -14.83
CA GLY A 136 -11.42 -12.63 -15.25
C GLY A 136 -12.87 -12.49 -15.71
N LEU A 137 -13.74 -12.18 -14.75
CA LEU A 137 -15.16 -11.96 -15.02
C LEU A 137 -15.47 -10.59 -15.62
N LYS A 138 -14.49 -9.68 -15.63
CA LYS A 138 -14.62 -8.36 -16.26
C LYS A 138 -13.40 -8.04 -17.10
N LYS A 139 -13.61 -7.26 -18.14
CA LYS A 139 -12.52 -6.70 -18.94
C LYS A 139 -11.67 -5.77 -18.08
N ILE A 140 -10.36 -5.97 -18.12
CA ILE A 140 -9.38 -5.17 -17.37
C ILE A 140 -8.34 -4.57 -18.31
N GLU A 141 -7.62 -3.56 -17.87
CA GLU A 141 -6.54 -2.92 -18.61
C GLU A 141 -7.00 -2.47 -20.00
N ARG A 142 -6.26 -2.83 -21.05
CA ARG A 142 -6.59 -2.49 -22.45
C ARG A 142 -7.94 -3.02 -22.91
N ASP A 143 -8.35 -4.17 -22.40
CA ASP A 143 -9.62 -4.80 -22.76
C ASP A 143 -10.83 -4.04 -22.21
N ALA A 144 -10.64 -3.18 -21.19
CA ALA A 144 -11.69 -2.31 -20.70
C ALA A 144 -12.02 -1.14 -21.65
N GLY A 145 -11.23 -0.96 -22.72
CA GLY A 145 -11.51 0.01 -23.80
C GLY A 145 -11.49 1.46 -23.36
N SER A 146 -12.40 2.27 -23.92
CA SER A 146 -12.47 3.72 -23.70
C SER A 146 -12.91 4.15 -22.28
N GLY A 147 -13.26 3.21 -21.40
CA GLY A 147 -13.64 3.51 -20.01
C GLY A 147 -12.48 3.91 -19.10
N LEU A 148 -11.23 3.83 -19.56
CA LEU A 148 -10.05 4.16 -18.76
C LEU A 148 -9.60 5.58 -19.01
N THR A 149 -9.35 6.34 -17.93
CA THR A 149 -8.76 7.67 -18.05
C THR A 149 -7.25 7.56 -18.37
N ASP A 150 -6.71 8.54 -19.14
CA ASP A 150 -5.27 8.61 -19.44
C ASP A 150 -4.41 8.62 -18.17
N LYS A 151 -4.90 9.26 -17.10
CA LYS A 151 -4.23 9.26 -15.80
C LYS A 151 -4.10 7.84 -15.24
N TYR A 152 -5.17 7.06 -15.30
CA TYR A 152 -5.15 5.67 -14.85
C TYR A 152 -4.21 4.81 -15.69
N VAL A 153 -4.26 4.96 -17.01
CA VAL A 153 -3.39 4.21 -17.93
C VAL A 153 -1.90 4.47 -17.64
N ARG A 154 -1.49 5.73 -17.53
CA ARG A 154 -0.11 6.09 -17.17
C ARG A 154 0.30 5.53 -15.83
N TYR A 155 -0.60 5.55 -14.88
CA TYR A 155 -0.39 5.02 -13.54
C TYR A 155 -0.19 3.49 -13.55
N ALA A 156 -1.08 2.77 -14.24
CA ALA A 156 -1.01 1.33 -14.40
C ALA A 156 0.28 0.88 -15.10
N GLN A 157 0.65 1.55 -16.19
CA GLN A 157 1.90 1.28 -16.94
C GLN A 157 3.14 1.47 -16.08
N ARG A 158 3.16 2.51 -15.24
CA ARG A 158 4.29 2.76 -14.34
C ARG A 158 4.39 1.71 -13.26
N ASP A 159 3.29 1.36 -12.62
CA ASP A 159 3.26 0.35 -11.57
C ASP A 159 3.67 -1.01 -12.12
N SER A 160 3.13 -1.41 -13.28
CA SER A 160 3.48 -2.66 -13.95
C SER A 160 4.98 -2.81 -14.26
N LYS A 161 5.67 -1.68 -14.58
CA LYS A 161 7.12 -1.69 -14.78
C LYS A 161 7.93 -1.88 -13.50
N ALA A 162 7.31 -1.65 -12.34
CA ALA A 162 7.97 -1.79 -11.05
C ALA A 162 7.81 -3.20 -10.45
N ILE A 163 6.87 -3.99 -10.97
CA ILE A 163 6.60 -5.36 -10.52
C ILE A 163 7.72 -6.28 -11.00
N ASP A 164 8.28 -7.06 -10.08
CA ASP A 164 9.28 -8.09 -10.39
C ASP A 164 8.63 -9.48 -10.55
N LEU A 165 7.55 -9.75 -9.78
CA LEU A 165 6.77 -10.99 -9.85
C LEU A 165 5.27 -10.68 -9.82
N LEU A 166 4.52 -11.37 -10.70
CA LEU A 166 3.07 -11.29 -10.82
C LEU A 166 2.45 -12.67 -10.55
#